data_4ed2807fa72c2059b6c5730cde6eac26
#
_entry.id   4ed2807fa72c2059b6c5730cde6eac26
#
_cell.length_a   1.000
_cell.length_b   1.000
_cell.length_c   1.000
_cell.angle_alpha   90.00
_cell.angle_beta   90.00
_cell.angle_gamma   90.00
#
_symmetry.space_group_name_H-M   'P 1'
#
loop_
_entity.id
_entity.type
_entity.pdbx_description
1 polymer ?
#
loop_
_entity_poly.entity_id
_entity_poly.type
_entity_poly.pdbx_seq_one_letter_code
_entity_poly.pdbx_strand_id
1 'polypeptide(L)'
;MKILSLHCDYIKFKPVKPAIKGQVLEKGEEKSIEVKEPLVILTAVEKQDESNKQILEEYIKNILDLKNKIGKVERIVLYPYAHLSSSLSSPDFAKNLLVEAEKDLKKNKIEVFRAPFGFYKEFELKCKGHPLSELSRSIGSEQVGECKTTGIKLAKNQYHEPDLTPTQREILWKMMSKVHMSASSGEKGLKSNVEIGRELDLYLVSEIVGKGLPLFTPRGTIIRRELERFNVDEELKRGYVHTSTPIMAKADLYRVSGHWQHYKDSMFVLNVGDEEFALRPMTCPFQFVIYKSKPRSYKELPIRYAEMADLFRNEQSGELRGLTRVRQFTLSDAHVVCTPNQLEEEFGKVVDFIKYIMKTLNIEVWYRFSKWDPKDKGNKYIDNPAAWAASQKSMKKILDNLKIKYTEAEGEAAFYGPKLDLQYKDVYGKEDTLITVQIDFALPERYDLTYLDENNKLQKPMVIHRSSIGCIERTIAYLLEKNQGRLPTWLSPVQVKVMSFTDKNIKASEKLFEELKELGIRVELDINSAPV
;
A
#
# COMPACT_ATOMS: atom_id res chain seq x y z
N MET A 1 -19.61 6.63 24.46
CA MET A 1 -19.50 5.24 24.96
C MET A 1 -19.34 4.26 23.80
N LYS A 2 -18.53 3.23 23.95
CA LYS A 2 -18.36 2.19 22.93
C LYS A 2 -18.79 0.84 23.49
N ILE A 3 -19.52 0.09 22.70
CA ILE A 3 -19.93 -1.28 23.04
C ILE A 3 -19.60 -2.26 21.90
N LEU A 4 -19.24 -3.48 22.28
CA LEU A 4 -19.16 -4.63 21.39
C LEU A 4 -20.06 -5.72 21.98
N SER A 5 -21.11 -6.09 21.25
CA SER A 5 -22.01 -7.17 21.66
C SER A 5 -21.59 -8.47 21.01
N LEU A 6 -21.56 -9.55 21.81
CA LEU A 6 -21.22 -10.90 21.36
C LEU A 6 -22.35 -11.85 21.77
N HIS A 7 -23.00 -12.54 20.81
CA HIS A 7 -23.94 -13.60 21.09
C HIS A 7 -23.19 -14.93 21.23
N CYS A 8 -23.16 -15.48 22.43
CA CYS A 8 -22.30 -16.61 22.76
C CYS A 8 -23.09 -17.87 23.10
N ASP A 9 -22.47 -19.04 22.93
CA ASP A 9 -22.95 -20.30 23.50
C ASP A 9 -22.77 -20.29 25.02
N TYR A 10 -21.65 -19.71 25.49
CA TYR A 10 -21.41 -19.44 26.91
C TYR A 10 -20.33 -18.38 27.08
N ILE A 11 -20.31 -17.75 28.25
CA ILE A 11 -19.14 -17.03 28.78
C ILE A 11 -18.87 -17.50 30.21
N LYS A 12 -17.60 -17.71 30.53
CA LYS A 12 -17.12 -18.00 31.86
C LYS A 12 -16.08 -16.96 32.24
N PHE A 13 -16.22 -16.36 33.43
CA PHE A 13 -15.24 -15.35 33.89
C PHE A 13 -15.01 -15.43 35.40
N LYS A 14 -13.80 -15.03 35.85
CA LYS A 14 -13.37 -15.00 37.23
C LYS A 14 -12.43 -13.81 37.45
N PRO A 15 -12.62 -13.00 38.52
CA PRO A 15 -11.65 -11.96 38.88
C PRO A 15 -10.35 -12.59 39.38
N VAL A 16 -9.20 -11.99 39.01
CA VAL A 16 -7.87 -12.48 39.40
C VAL A 16 -7.20 -11.53 40.39
N LYS A 17 -7.04 -10.25 40.02
CA LYS A 17 -6.41 -9.23 40.85
C LYS A 17 -6.97 -7.85 40.51
N PRO A 18 -6.93 -6.87 41.44
CA PRO A 18 -7.33 -5.51 41.16
C PRO A 18 -6.51 -4.90 40.02
N ALA A 19 -7.18 -4.28 39.06
CA ALA A 19 -6.61 -3.45 38.00
C ALA A 19 -6.57 -1.98 38.39
N ILE A 20 -7.46 -1.57 39.32
CA ILE A 20 -7.57 -0.22 39.86
C ILE A 20 -7.28 -0.28 41.36
N LYS A 21 -6.37 0.57 41.85
CA LYS A 21 -5.97 0.63 43.26
C LYS A 21 -7.16 0.98 44.14
N GLY A 22 -7.42 0.19 45.20
CA GLY A 22 -8.50 0.43 46.16
C GLY A 22 -9.85 -0.22 45.79
N GLN A 23 -9.98 -0.89 44.67
CA GLN A 23 -11.19 -1.64 44.33
C GLN A 23 -11.29 -2.93 45.16
N VAL A 24 -12.51 -3.18 45.67
CA VAL A 24 -12.85 -4.38 46.45
C VAL A 24 -14.01 -5.09 45.75
N LEU A 25 -13.97 -6.42 45.76
CA LEU A 25 -15.04 -7.26 45.18
C LEU A 25 -16.32 -7.13 46.02
N GLU A 26 -17.43 -7.09 45.37
CA GLU A 26 -18.76 -7.18 46.02
C GLU A 26 -19.01 -8.65 46.47
N LYS A 27 -19.84 -8.82 47.48
CA LYS A 27 -20.12 -10.16 48.02
C LYS A 27 -20.69 -11.09 46.93
N GLY A 28 -19.95 -12.14 46.62
CA GLY A 28 -20.31 -13.13 45.60
C GLY A 28 -19.57 -12.97 44.26
N GLU A 29 -18.84 -11.86 44.04
CA GLU A 29 -18.05 -11.65 42.81
C GLU A 29 -16.71 -12.45 42.80
N GLU A 30 -16.34 -13.07 43.92
CA GLU A 30 -15.08 -13.84 44.05
C GLU A 30 -15.12 -15.18 43.28
N LYS A 31 -16.34 -15.67 42.97
CA LYS A 31 -16.54 -16.97 42.35
C LYS A 31 -16.45 -16.89 40.81
N SER A 32 -16.04 -17.99 40.21
CA SER A 32 -16.17 -18.17 38.77
C SER A 32 -17.66 -18.25 38.39
N ILE A 33 -18.08 -17.45 37.44
CA ILE A 33 -19.45 -17.41 36.92
C ILE A 33 -19.43 -17.94 35.50
N GLU A 34 -20.33 -18.89 35.18
CA GLU A 34 -20.58 -19.35 33.82
C GLU A 34 -22.03 -19.01 33.45
N VAL A 35 -22.20 -18.32 32.32
CA VAL A 35 -23.51 -17.95 31.80
C VAL A 35 -23.67 -18.61 30.43
N LYS A 36 -24.73 -19.40 30.27
CA LYS A 36 -25.08 -20.10 29.02
C LYS A 36 -25.99 -19.23 28.14
N GLU A 37 -25.72 -19.25 26.85
CA GLU A 37 -26.47 -18.52 25.82
C GLU A 37 -26.66 -17.02 26.09
N PRO A 38 -25.64 -16.29 26.53
CA PRO A 38 -25.76 -14.86 26.81
C PRO A 38 -25.55 -13.99 25.57
N LEU A 39 -26.12 -12.79 25.63
CA LEU A 39 -25.64 -11.63 24.90
C LEU A 39 -24.64 -10.89 25.81
N VAL A 40 -23.35 -10.99 25.49
CA VAL A 40 -22.27 -10.32 26.21
C VAL A 40 -22.12 -8.90 25.66
N ILE A 41 -22.18 -7.89 26.51
CA ILE A 41 -21.99 -6.49 26.16
C ILE A 41 -20.66 -6.02 26.75
N LEU A 42 -19.60 -6.05 25.96
CA LEU A 42 -18.30 -5.46 26.29
C LEU A 42 -18.44 -3.94 26.19
N THR A 43 -18.17 -3.22 27.28
CA THR A 43 -18.49 -1.78 27.40
C THR A 43 -17.28 -0.97 27.84
N ALA A 44 -16.94 0.07 27.07
CA ALA A 44 -16.06 1.14 27.47
C ALA A 44 -16.85 2.45 27.59
N VAL A 45 -16.90 2.98 28.81
CA VAL A 45 -17.50 4.30 29.10
C VAL A 45 -16.44 5.36 28.86
N GLU A 46 -16.76 6.36 28.04
CA GLU A 46 -15.81 7.39 27.60
C GLU A 46 -15.98 8.70 28.40
N LYS A 47 -14.95 9.53 28.41
CA LYS A 47 -14.94 10.80 29.17
C LYS A 47 -16.08 11.75 28.78
N GLN A 48 -16.43 11.78 27.50
CA GLN A 48 -17.55 12.58 27.01
C GLN A 48 -18.91 12.14 27.53
N ASP A 49 -19.05 10.89 27.96
CA ASP A 49 -20.32 10.35 28.48
C ASP A 49 -20.69 10.95 29.84
N GLU A 50 -19.70 11.46 30.61
CA GLU A 50 -19.93 12.10 31.90
C GLU A 50 -20.81 13.36 31.80
N SER A 51 -20.78 14.03 30.64
CA SER A 51 -21.61 15.22 30.38
C SER A 51 -22.98 14.90 29.76
N ASN A 52 -23.20 13.67 29.30
CA ASN A 52 -24.45 13.27 28.66
C ASN A 52 -25.46 12.69 29.67
N LYS A 53 -26.45 13.51 30.04
CA LYS A 53 -27.51 13.10 31.00
C LYS A 53 -28.41 11.94 30.52
N GLN A 54 -28.41 11.65 29.22
CA GLN A 54 -29.25 10.60 28.62
C GLN A 54 -28.44 9.33 28.31
N ILE A 55 -27.16 9.28 28.62
CA ILE A 55 -26.29 8.18 28.25
C ILE A 55 -26.76 6.81 28.77
N LEU A 56 -27.33 6.75 29.96
CA LEU A 56 -27.89 5.51 30.52
C LEU A 56 -29.07 5.01 29.71
N GLU A 57 -30.00 5.90 29.36
CA GLU A 57 -31.20 5.55 28.57
C GLU A 57 -30.80 5.09 27.18
N GLU A 58 -29.88 5.79 26.55
CA GLU A 58 -29.33 5.44 25.23
C GLU A 58 -28.60 4.09 25.27
N TYR A 59 -27.84 3.81 26.31
CA TYR A 59 -27.17 2.53 26.52
C TYR A 59 -28.15 1.39 26.61
N ILE A 60 -29.15 1.52 27.48
CA ILE A 60 -30.20 0.51 27.66
C ILE A 60 -30.99 0.29 26.36
N LYS A 61 -31.38 1.37 25.67
CA LYS A 61 -32.09 1.32 24.39
C LYS A 61 -31.30 0.53 23.34
N ASN A 62 -29.99 0.77 23.27
CA ASN A 62 -29.09 0.06 22.33
C ASN A 62 -29.00 -1.44 22.68
N ILE A 63 -28.90 -1.80 23.96
CA ILE A 63 -28.86 -3.21 24.39
C ILE A 63 -30.16 -3.91 24.05
N LEU A 64 -31.32 -3.29 24.30
CA LEU A 64 -32.62 -3.85 23.98
C LEU A 64 -32.84 -4.00 22.47
N ASP A 65 -32.39 -3.04 21.67
CA ASP A 65 -32.42 -3.13 20.21
C ASP A 65 -31.59 -4.32 19.71
N LEU A 66 -30.38 -4.51 20.24
CA LEU A 66 -29.51 -5.64 19.91
C LEU A 66 -30.16 -6.98 20.29
N LYS A 67 -30.71 -7.08 21.50
CA LYS A 67 -31.44 -8.25 21.95
C LYS A 67 -32.62 -8.58 21.02
N ASN A 68 -33.39 -7.60 20.62
CA ASN A 68 -34.57 -7.78 19.74
C ASN A 68 -34.16 -8.20 18.32
N LYS A 69 -33.07 -7.67 17.80
CA LYS A 69 -32.52 -8.05 16.47
C LYS A 69 -31.98 -9.47 16.42
N ILE A 70 -31.36 -9.93 17.51
CA ILE A 70 -30.84 -11.30 17.62
C ILE A 70 -31.95 -12.31 17.89
N GLY A 71 -33.03 -11.91 18.59
CA GLY A 71 -34.16 -12.74 18.88
C GLY A 71 -34.10 -13.43 20.24
N LYS A 72 -34.13 -14.74 20.31
CA LYS A 72 -34.24 -15.54 21.56
C LYS A 72 -33.02 -15.39 22.51
N VAL A 73 -32.84 -14.21 23.08
CA VAL A 73 -31.84 -13.92 24.12
C VAL A 73 -32.53 -13.64 25.44
N GLU A 74 -32.26 -14.47 26.45
CA GLU A 74 -32.85 -14.35 27.80
C GLU A 74 -31.84 -13.79 28.82
N ARG A 75 -30.53 -13.92 28.54
CA ARG A 75 -29.44 -13.56 29.45
C ARG A 75 -28.52 -12.50 28.84
N ILE A 76 -28.20 -11.47 29.62
CA ILE A 76 -27.28 -10.43 29.25
C ILE A 76 -26.11 -10.40 30.24
N VAL A 77 -24.88 -10.29 29.73
CA VAL A 77 -23.70 -10.08 30.56
C VAL A 77 -23.13 -8.70 30.28
N LEU A 78 -23.19 -7.80 31.24
CA LEU A 78 -22.53 -6.51 31.18
C LEU A 78 -21.05 -6.69 31.58
N TYR A 79 -20.15 -6.48 30.63
CA TYR A 79 -18.73 -6.74 30.84
C TYR A 79 -17.91 -5.44 30.65
N PRO A 80 -17.40 -4.83 31.75
CA PRO A 80 -16.54 -3.66 31.63
C PRO A 80 -15.27 -4.00 30.88
N TYR A 81 -15.01 -3.31 29.75
CA TYR A 81 -13.91 -3.61 28.85
C TYR A 81 -13.23 -2.32 28.32
N ALA A 82 -12.24 -1.84 29.07
CA ALA A 82 -11.57 -0.56 28.81
C ALA A 82 -10.87 -0.49 27.45
N HIS A 83 -10.47 -1.62 26.88
CA HIS A 83 -9.68 -1.66 25.63
C HIS A 83 -10.45 -1.25 24.36
N LEU A 84 -11.77 -0.98 24.46
CA LEU A 84 -12.53 -0.47 23.32
C LEU A 84 -12.33 1.04 23.09
N SER A 85 -11.76 1.78 24.03
CA SER A 85 -11.56 3.22 23.89
C SER A 85 -10.23 3.68 24.53
N SER A 86 -9.61 4.70 23.93
CA SER A 86 -8.44 5.40 24.45
C SER A 86 -8.79 6.59 25.36
N SER A 87 -10.09 6.99 25.42
CA SER A 87 -10.57 8.13 26.20
C SER A 87 -11.62 7.67 27.21
N LEU A 88 -11.16 7.11 28.34
CA LEU A 88 -12.04 6.54 29.36
C LEU A 88 -12.57 7.61 30.33
N SER A 89 -13.82 7.39 30.83
CA SER A 89 -14.40 8.15 31.93
C SER A 89 -13.69 7.86 33.26
N SER A 90 -14.07 8.60 34.31
CA SER A 90 -13.69 8.25 35.67
C SER A 90 -14.21 6.85 36.06
N PRO A 91 -13.43 6.09 36.85
CA PRO A 91 -13.83 4.74 37.25
C PRO A 91 -15.16 4.69 38.01
N ASP A 92 -15.42 5.70 38.87
CA ASP A 92 -16.63 5.77 39.66
C ASP A 92 -17.86 6.01 38.78
N PHE A 93 -17.77 6.88 37.78
CA PHE A 93 -18.84 7.12 36.83
C PHE A 93 -19.16 5.84 36.03
N ALA A 94 -18.12 5.19 35.47
CA ALA A 94 -18.31 3.96 34.70
C ALA A 94 -18.92 2.82 35.55
N LYS A 95 -18.46 2.65 36.80
CA LYS A 95 -19.00 1.64 37.73
C LYS A 95 -20.47 1.89 38.02
N ASN A 96 -20.82 3.13 38.40
CA ASN A 96 -22.19 3.52 38.74
C ASN A 96 -23.13 3.33 37.55
N LEU A 97 -22.72 3.74 36.35
CA LEU A 97 -23.52 3.59 35.13
C LEU A 97 -23.84 2.11 34.83
N LEU A 98 -22.86 1.22 34.95
CA LEU A 98 -23.09 -0.22 34.74
C LEU A 98 -23.98 -0.85 35.81
N VAL A 99 -23.89 -0.37 37.08
CA VAL A 99 -24.79 -0.82 38.17
C VAL A 99 -26.22 -0.36 37.92
N GLU A 100 -26.42 0.87 37.48
CA GLU A 100 -27.75 1.38 37.13
C GLU A 100 -28.34 0.68 35.92
N ALA A 101 -27.53 0.45 34.89
CA ALA A 101 -27.95 -0.30 33.71
C ALA A 101 -28.36 -1.74 34.05
N GLU A 102 -27.65 -2.42 34.95
CA GLU A 102 -28.03 -3.75 35.46
C GLU A 102 -29.41 -3.72 36.13
N LYS A 103 -29.67 -2.73 37.01
CA LYS A 103 -30.96 -2.56 37.71
C LYS A 103 -32.10 -2.33 36.71
N ASP A 104 -31.91 -1.48 35.74
CA ASP A 104 -32.97 -1.12 34.79
C ASP A 104 -33.25 -2.23 33.79
N LEU A 105 -32.23 -2.95 33.32
CA LEU A 105 -32.43 -4.13 32.47
C LEU A 105 -33.16 -5.25 33.22
N LYS A 106 -32.89 -5.46 34.51
CA LYS A 106 -33.64 -6.43 35.34
C LYS A 106 -35.14 -6.08 35.50
N LYS A 107 -35.51 -4.80 35.51
CA LYS A 107 -36.93 -4.38 35.50
C LYS A 107 -37.65 -4.84 34.23
N ASN A 108 -36.94 -5.03 33.11
CA ASN A 108 -37.48 -5.54 31.87
C ASN A 108 -37.58 -7.08 31.81
N LYS A 109 -37.54 -7.77 32.95
CA LYS A 109 -37.61 -9.24 33.08
C LYS A 109 -36.49 -9.98 32.34
N ILE A 110 -35.31 -9.39 32.23
CA ILE A 110 -34.11 -9.97 31.61
C ILE A 110 -33.18 -10.46 32.73
N GLU A 111 -32.64 -11.65 32.59
CA GLU A 111 -31.60 -12.15 33.49
C GLU A 111 -30.29 -11.47 33.18
N VAL A 112 -29.77 -10.63 34.08
CA VAL A 112 -28.58 -9.80 33.86
C VAL A 112 -27.51 -10.15 34.85
N PHE A 113 -26.31 -10.40 34.31
CA PHE A 113 -25.07 -10.61 35.06
C PHE A 113 -24.13 -9.44 34.81
N ARG A 114 -23.35 -9.05 35.78
CA ARG A 114 -22.35 -8.02 35.66
C ARG A 114 -20.97 -8.57 36.05
N ALA A 115 -20.01 -8.47 35.15
CA ALA A 115 -18.64 -8.84 35.49
C ALA A 115 -17.98 -7.79 36.40
N PRO A 116 -17.12 -8.18 37.37
CA PRO A 116 -16.51 -7.29 38.34
C PRO A 116 -15.78 -6.12 37.70
N PHE A 117 -16.08 -4.89 38.16
CA PHE A 117 -15.46 -3.67 37.66
C PHE A 117 -14.10 -3.43 38.34
N GLY A 118 -13.09 -2.98 37.56
CA GLY A 118 -11.77 -2.62 38.08
C GLY A 118 -10.88 -3.80 38.43
N PHE A 119 -11.18 -5.00 37.94
CA PHE A 119 -10.38 -6.20 38.11
C PHE A 119 -9.87 -6.75 36.78
N TYR A 120 -8.66 -7.30 36.74
CA TYR A 120 -8.23 -8.25 35.71
C TYR A 120 -9.06 -9.52 35.89
N LYS A 121 -9.55 -10.02 34.77
CA LYS A 121 -10.44 -11.20 34.76
C LYS A 121 -9.87 -12.25 33.82
N GLU A 122 -9.80 -13.48 34.30
CA GLU A 122 -9.70 -14.65 33.44
C GLU A 122 -11.08 -14.89 32.83
N PHE A 123 -11.19 -15.03 31.51
CA PHE A 123 -12.45 -15.34 30.87
C PHE A 123 -12.29 -16.25 29.66
N GLU A 124 -13.30 -17.05 29.43
CA GLU A 124 -13.46 -17.92 28.28
C GLU A 124 -14.85 -17.69 27.71
N LEU A 125 -14.97 -17.58 26.39
CA LEU A 125 -16.25 -17.45 25.71
C LEU A 125 -16.23 -18.19 24.38
N LYS A 126 -17.41 -18.65 23.95
CA LYS A 126 -17.61 -19.23 22.63
C LYS A 126 -18.71 -18.45 21.90
N CYS A 127 -18.29 -17.61 20.94
CA CYS A 127 -19.21 -16.81 20.14
C CYS A 127 -19.92 -17.69 19.10
N LYS A 128 -21.21 -17.41 18.85
CA LYS A 128 -22.00 -18.10 17.82
C LYS A 128 -21.59 -17.60 16.43
N GLY A 129 -21.69 -18.47 15.41
CA GLY A 129 -21.28 -18.16 14.03
C GLY A 129 -22.45 -17.72 13.14
N HIS A 130 -23.15 -16.63 13.48
CA HIS A 130 -24.20 -16.07 12.64
C HIS A 130 -23.97 -14.56 12.38
N PRO A 131 -24.58 -13.94 11.36
CA PRO A 131 -24.28 -12.57 10.94
C PRO A 131 -24.48 -11.47 11.99
N LEU A 132 -25.25 -11.73 13.05
CA LEU A 132 -25.52 -10.80 14.15
C LEU A 132 -24.83 -11.22 15.45
N SER A 133 -23.89 -12.16 15.40
CA SER A 133 -23.19 -12.64 16.60
C SER A 133 -22.19 -11.65 17.17
N GLU A 134 -21.70 -10.73 16.34
CA GLU A 134 -20.76 -9.69 16.73
C GLU A 134 -21.20 -8.34 16.16
N LEU A 135 -21.50 -7.38 17.04
CA LEU A 135 -21.92 -6.03 16.63
C LEU A 135 -21.29 -4.97 17.51
N SER A 136 -20.64 -3.96 16.91
CA SER A 136 -20.09 -2.80 17.62
C SER A 136 -20.99 -1.58 17.46
N ARG A 137 -21.06 -0.72 18.51
CA ARG A 137 -21.77 0.55 18.47
C ARG A 137 -21.03 1.64 19.26
N SER A 138 -21.14 2.88 18.77
CA SER A 138 -20.81 4.08 19.53
C SER A 138 -22.10 4.75 19.97
N ILE A 139 -22.22 5.08 21.26
CA ILE A 139 -23.40 5.67 21.90
C ILE A 139 -23.02 7.04 22.41
N GLY A 140 -23.89 8.04 22.27
CA GLY A 140 -23.64 9.40 22.78
C GLY A 140 -22.75 10.28 21.88
N SER A 141 -22.29 9.80 20.73
CA SER A 141 -21.73 10.65 19.68
C SER A 141 -22.82 10.94 18.64
N GLU A 142 -22.89 12.16 18.12
CA GLU A 142 -23.71 12.46 16.95
C GLU A 142 -23.48 11.40 15.88
N GLN A 143 -24.56 10.86 15.32
CA GLN A 143 -24.59 9.68 14.49
C GLN A 143 -23.62 9.77 13.31
N VAL A 144 -22.49 9.09 13.40
CA VAL A 144 -21.71 8.65 12.25
C VAL A 144 -22.19 7.22 11.93
N GLY A 145 -22.68 7.02 10.72
CA GLY A 145 -23.51 5.92 10.27
C GLY A 145 -23.02 4.51 10.56
N GLU A 146 -23.96 3.63 10.78
CA GLU A 146 -23.81 2.17 10.92
C GLU A 146 -23.13 1.54 9.70
N CYS A 147 -22.04 0.83 9.92
CA CYS A 147 -21.47 -0.07 8.91
C CYS A 147 -22.34 -1.36 8.87
N LYS A 148 -23.22 -1.47 7.87
CA LYS A 148 -23.99 -2.68 7.59
C LYS A 148 -23.31 -3.50 6.51
N THR A 149 -22.70 -4.61 6.90
CA THR A 149 -22.40 -5.70 5.96
C THR A 149 -23.63 -6.61 5.86
N THR A 150 -24.51 -6.35 4.92
CA THR A 150 -25.46 -7.33 4.40
C THR A 150 -25.91 -6.91 3.01
N GLY A 151 -26.05 -7.91 2.16
CA GLY A 151 -26.47 -7.94 0.77
C GLY A 151 -27.25 -6.72 0.24
N ILE A 152 -26.82 -6.22 -0.87
CA ILE A 152 -27.35 -5.07 -1.59
C ILE A 152 -28.87 -5.25 -1.82
N LYS A 153 -29.69 -4.73 -0.91
CA LYS A 153 -30.95 -4.12 -1.28
C LYS A 153 -30.71 -2.62 -1.21
N LEU A 154 -30.72 -1.99 -2.38
CA LEU A 154 -30.74 -0.54 -2.51
C LEU A 154 -31.92 0.01 -1.73
N ALA A 155 -31.72 0.32 -0.44
CA ALA A 155 -32.61 1.17 0.30
C ALA A 155 -32.54 2.55 -0.33
N LYS A 156 -33.67 3.19 -0.59
CA LYS A 156 -33.75 4.58 -1.05
C LYS A 156 -32.92 5.44 -0.09
N ASN A 157 -31.77 5.87 -0.56
CA ASN A 157 -30.76 6.61 0.16
C ASN A 157 -31.30 7.93 0.64
N GLN A 158 -31.16 8.19 1.92
CA GLN A 158 -30.77 9.50 2.39
C GLN A 158 -29.25 9.61 2.32
N TYR A 159 -28.68 9.61 1.11
CA TYR A 159 -27.45 10.30 0.87
C TYR A 159 -27.79 11.78 1.02
N HIS A 160 -27.18 12.48 1.96
CA HIS A 160 -26.91 13.88 1.74
C HIS A 160 -26.06 13.89 0.49
N GLU A 161 -26.71 14.12 -0.65
CA GLU A 161 -26.00 14.40 -1.87
C GLU A 161 -25.05 15.56 -1.54
N PRO A 162 -23.76 15.48 -1.85
CA PRO A 162 -22.92 16.66 -1.78
C PRO A 162 -23.64 17.74 -2.59
N ASP A 163 -23.61 18.98 -2.13
CA ASP A 163 -24.32 20.16 -2.65
C ASP A 163 -23.97 20.53 -4.11
N LEU A 164 -23.98 19.55 -5.01
CA LEU A 164 -23.79 19.74 -6.43
C LEU A 164 -25.13 20.09 -7.05
N THR A 165 -25.23 21.31 -7.55
CA THR A 165 -26.37 21.70 -8.38
C THR A 165 -26.48 20.81 -9.62
N PRO A 166 -27.66 20.63 -10.22
CA PRO A 166 -27.84 19.86 -11.46
C PRO A 166 -26.84 20.27 -12.56
N THR A 167 -26.55 21.55 -12.66
CA THR A 167 -25.58 22.11 -13.61
C THR A 167 -24.15 21.69 -13.31
N GLN A 168 -23.74 21.66 -12.03
CA GLN A 168 -22.42 21.19 -11.63
C GLN A 168 -22.26 19.70 -11.91
N ARG A 169 -23.31 18.91 -11.68
CA ARG A 169 -23.34 17.46 -11.97
C ARG A 169 -23.20 17.20 -13.47
N GLU A 170 -23.91 17.96 -14.31
CA GLU A 170 -23.78 17.87 -15.77
C GLU A 170 -22.37 18.24 -16.25
N ILE A 171 -21.76 19.28 -15.67
CA ILE A 171 -20.37 19.65 -15.96
C ILE A 171 -19.42 18.51 -15.62
N LEU A 172 -19.57 17.92 -14.43
CA LEU A 172 -18.73 16.77 -14.01
C LEU A 172 -18.93 15.57 -14.94
N TRP A 173 -20.15 15.24 -15.33
CA TRP A 173 -20.40 14.16 -16.30
C TRP A 173 -19.76 14.44 -17.66
N LYS A 174 -19.81 15.68 -18.15
CA LYS A 174 -19.08 16.08 -19.37
C LYS A 174 -17.57 15.98 -19.20
N MET A 175 -17.03 16.29 -18.02
CA MET A 175 -15.62 16.08 -17.71
C MET A 175 -15.26 14.59 -17.64
N MET A 176 -16.12 13.75 -17.08
CA MET A 176 -15.90 12.28 -17.04
C MET A 176 -15.85 11.67 -18.44
N SER A 177 -16.65 12.19 -19.39
CA SER A 177 -16.65 11.72 -20.78
C SER A 177 -15.50 12.30 -21.64
N LYS A 178 -14.81 13.36 -21.16
CA LYS A 178 -13.65 13.93 -21.84
C LYS A 178 -12.38 13.15 -21.48
N VAL A 179 -11.96 12.28 -22.37
CA VAL A 179 -10.65 11.64 -22.33
C VAL A 179 -9.65 12.59 -22.97
N HIS A 180 -8.77 13.21 -22.15
CA HIS A 180 -7.69 14.03 -22.67
C HIS A 180 -6.51 13.15 -23.07
N MET A 181 -6.34 13.03 -24.37
CA MET A 181 -5.16 12.44 -24.96
C MET A 181 -4.64 13.43 -26.02
N SER A 182 -3.92 14.45 -25.55
CA SER A 182 -3.16 15.32 -26.45
C SER A 182 -1.97 14.54 -27.01
N ALA A 183 -2.09 14.09 -28.23
CA ALA A 183 -0.99 13.52 -28.98
C ALA A 183 -0.13 14.65 -29.53
N SER A 184 1.16 14.64 -29.20
CA SER A 184 2.16 15.28 -30.04
C SER A 184 2.51 14.26 -31.15
N SER A 185 2.10 14.52 -32.39
CA SER A 185 2.55 13.75 -33.54
C SER A 185 4.08 13.76 -33.61
N GLY A 186 4.69 12.57 -33.59
CA GLY A 186 6.14 12.45 -33.67
C GLY A 186 6.66 12.91 -35.04
N GLU A 187 7.83 13.52 -35.08
CA GLU A 187 8.48 14.06 -36.28
C GLU A 187 8.77 13.05 -37.41
N LYS A 188 8.42 11.76 -37.25
CA LYS A 188 8.74 10.69 -38.22
C LYS A 188 7.54 9.78 -38.59
N GLY A 189 6.29 10.24 -38.37
CA GLY A 189 5.13 9.39 -38.63
C GLY A 189 4.98 8.23 -37.64
N LEU A 190 5.77 8.22 -36.55
CA LEU A 190 5.64 7.25 -35.45
C LEU A 190 4.59 7.72 -34.45
N LYS A 191 3.76 6.79 -33.99
CA LYS A 191 2.74 7.06 -32.99
C LYS A 191 3.34 7.11 -31.60
N SER A 192 2.87 8.05 -30.79
CA SER A 192 3.21 8.13 -29.36
C SER A 192 2.53 7.02 -28.54
N ASN A 193 3.04 6.76 -27.34
CA ASN A 193 2.41 5.82 -26.40
C ASN A 193 0.95 6.21 -26.10
N VAL A 194 0.61 7.50 -26.18
CA VAL A 194 -0.75 8.03 -25.98
C VAL A 194 -1.68 7.61 -27.11
N GLU A 195 -1.23 7.76 -28.38
CA GLU A 195 -2.01 7.37 -29.55
C GLU A 195 -2.21 5.86 -29.61
N ILE A 196 -1.12 5.09 -29.39
CA ILE A 196 -1.16 3.62 -29.36
C ILE A 196 -2.04 3.14 -28.21
N GLY A 197 -1.90 3.75 -27.03
CA GLY A 197 -2.70 3.41 -25.84
C GLY A 197 -4.19 3.54 -26.10
N ARG A 198 -4.60 4.60 -26.81
CA ARG A 198 -5.99 4.83 -27.19
C ARG A 198 -6.47 3.84 -28.26
N GLU A 199 -5.69 3.65 -29.31
CA GLU A 199 -6.06 2.75 -30.41
C GLU A 199 -6.23 1.29 -29.96
N LEU A 200 -5.37 0.85 -29.04
CA LEU A 200 -5.39 -0.51 -28.49
C LEU A 200 -6.21 -0.64 -27.21
N ASP A 201 -6.88 0.41 -26.78
CA ASP A 201 -7.66 0.49 -25.54
C ASP A 201 -6.85 -0.01 -24.32
N LEU A 202 -5.68 0.60 -24.07
CA LEU A 202 -4.79 0.17 -22.98
C LEU A 202 -4.91 1.05 -21.73
N TYR A 203 -5.04 2.36 -21.89
CA TYR A 203 -5.19 3.28 -20.79
C TYR A 203 -5.82 4.61 -21.25
N LEU A 204 -6.29 5.36 -20.28
CA LEU A 204 -6.81 6.69 -20.51
C LEU A 204 -6.41 7.64 -19.37
N VAL A 205 -6.45 8.93 -19.62
CA VAL A 205 -6.28 9.98 -18.63
C VAL A 205 -7.56 10.82 -18.60
N SER A 206 -8.16 10.96 -17.42
CA SER A 206 -9.42 11.70 -17.22
C SER A 206 -9.16 12.99 -16.44
N GLU A 207 -9.82 14.09 -16.82
CA GLU A 207 -9.71 15.37 -16.10
C GLU A 207 -10.23 15.27 -14.67
N ILE A 208 -11.28 14.48 -14.46
CA ILE A 208 -11.89 14.33 -13.14
C ILE A 208 -11.01 13.50 -12.19
N VAL A 209 -10.22 12.55 -12.72
CA VAL A 209 -9.25 11.80 -11.94
C VAL A 209 -7.99 12.62 -11.69
N GLY A 210 -7.56 13.37 -12.69
CA GLY A 210 -6.42 14.28 -12.63
C GLY A 210 -5.31 13.93 -13.62
N LYS A 211 -4.60 14.97 -14.04
CA LYS A 211 -3.44 14.82 -14.95
C LYS A 211 -2.30 14.05 -14.27
N GLY A 212 -1.68 13.14 -15.01
CA GLY A 212 -0.60 12.29 -14.49
C GLY A 212 -1.06 11.12 -13.62
N LEU A 213 -2.37 10.81 -13.64
CA LEU A 213 -2.98 9.66 -12.97
C LEU A 213 -3.65 8.77 -14.03
N PRO A 214 -2.89 7.90 -14.72
CA PRO A 214 -3.44 7.07 -15.79
C PRO A 214 -4.37 5.99 -15.25
N LEU A 215 -5.48 5.78 -15.94
CA LEU A 215 -6.42 4.69 -15.68
C LEU A 215 -6.13 3.57 -16.69
N PHE A 216 -5.63 2.45 -16.22
CA PHE A 216 -5.43 1.27 -17.07
C PHE A 216 -6.76 0.56 -17.31
N THR A 217 -7.07 0.30 -18.58
CA THR A 217 -8.18 -0.55 -18.98
C THR A 217 -7.88 -2.03 -18.65
N PRO A 218 -8.84 -2.94 -18.82
CA PRO A 218 -8.56 -4.37 -18.65
C PRO A 218 -7.39 -4.86 -19.52
N ARG A 219 -7.28 -4.40 -20.78
CA ARG A 219 -6.20 -4.78 -21.71
C ARG A 219 -4.85 -4.24 -21.25
N GLY A 220 -4.79 -2.97 -20.85
CA GLY A 220 -3.56 -2.37 -20.32
C GLY A 220 -3.13 -2.97 -18.98
N THR A 221 -4.11 -3.34 -18.14
CA THR A 221 -3.85 -4.02 -16.86
C THR A 221 -3.17 -5.37 -17.04
N ILE A 222 -3.51 -6.11 -18.09
CA ILE A 222 -2.84 -7.37 -18.42
C ILE A 222 -1.34 -7.13 -18.70
N ILE A 223 -1.00 -6.16 -19.55
CA ILE A 223 0.40 -5.82 -19.87
C ILE A 223 1.17 -5.46 -18.58
N ARG A 224 0.57 -4.62 -17.75
CA ARG A 224 1.15 -4.20 -16.47
C ARG A 224 1.44 -5.41 -15.57
N ARG A 225 0.46 -6.26 -15.35
CA ARG A 225 0.58 -7.46 -14.49
C ARG A 225 1.59 -8.48 -15.01
N GLU A 226 1.66 -8.67 -16.32
CA GLU A 226 2.65 -9.58 -16.90
C GLU A 226 4.08 -9.07 -16.71
N LEU A 227 4.31 -7.74 -16.82
CA LEU A 227 5.61 -7.15 -16.51
C LEU A 227 5.94 -7.24 -15.01
N GLU A 228 4.98 -6.95 -14.14
CA GLU A 228 5.14 -7.07 -12.68
C GLU A 228 5.47 -8.52 -12.29
N ARG A 229 4.69 -9.49 -12.78
CA ARG A 229 4.92 -10.91 -12.53
C ARG A 229 6.29 -11.37 -13.00
N PHE A 230 6.65 -11.05 -14.26
CA PHE A 230 7.96 -11.37 -14.80
C PHE A 230 9.08 -10.84 -13.91
N ASN A 231 8.98 -9.58 -13.48
CA ASN A 231 9.99 -8.97 -12.63
C ASN A 231 10.08 -9.64 -11.25
N VAL A 232 8.95 -9.89 -10.60
CA VAL A 232 8.89 -10.55 -9.27
C VAL A 232 9.46 -11.96 -9.35
N ASP A 233 9.08 -12.76 -10.36
CA ASP A 233 9.57 -14.12 -10.54
C ASP A 233 11.10 -14.14 -10.71
N GLU A 234 11.65 -13.20 -11.48
CA GLU A 234 13.09 -13.09 -11.70
C GLU A 234 13.86 -12.57 -10.48
N GLU A 235 13.24 -11.73 -9.66
CA GLU A 235 13.79 -11.29 -8.38
C GLU A 235 13.85 -12.45 -7.38
N LEU A 236 12.75 -13.21 -7.23
CA LEU A 236 12.70 -14.37 -6.33
C LEU A 236 13.78 -15.43 -6.69
N LYS A 237 13.98 -15.71 -7.98
CA LYS A 237 15.03 -16.62 -8.45
C LYS A 237 16.44 -16.17 -8.06
N ARG A 238 16.63 -14.87 -7.83
CA ARG A 238 17.93 -14.26 -7.45
C ARG A 238 18.05 -14.00 -5.95
N GLY A 239 17.13 -14.56 -5.16
CA GLY A 239 17.15 -14.48 -3.70
C GLY A 239 16.72 -13.12 -3.14
N TYR A 240 15.92 -12.33 -3.87
CA TYR A 240 15.23 -11.18 -3.31
C TYR A 240 14.05 -11.64 -2.48
N VAL A 241 13.81 -10.94 -1.37
CA VAL A 241 12.66 -11.13 -0.50
C VAL A 241 11.74 -9.92 -0.62
N HIS A 242 10.47 -10.17 -0.96
CA HIS A 242 9.53 -9.11 -1.19
C HIS A 242 8.93 -8.56 0.10
N THR A 243 8.81 -7.23 0.15
CA THR A 243 8.10 -6.49 1.18
C THR A 243 6.81 -5.90 0.63
N SER A 244 5.90 -5.56 1.51
CA SER A 244 4.71 -4.76 1.21
C SER A 244 4.59 -3.69 2.28
N THR A 245 4.75 -2.44 1.88
CA THR A 245 4.80 -1.31 2.81
C THR A 245 3.73 -0.28 2.51
N PRO A 246 3.30 0.52 3.51
CA PRO A 246 2.24 1.51 3.31
C PRO A 246 2.60 2.56 2.24
N ILE A 247 1.59 3.03 1.52
CA ILE A 247 1.75 4.13 0.53
C ILE A 247 1.89 5.50 1.18
N MET A 248 1.65 5.61 2.49
CA MET A 248 1.65 6.85 3.26
C MET A 248 2.39 6.65 4.58
N ALA A 249 3.14 7.64 5.01
CA ALA A 249 3.80 7.66 6.32
C ALA A 249 3.80 9.06 6.92
N LYS A 250 4.05 9.13 8.24
CA LYS A 250 4.31 10.39 8.93
C LYS A 250 5.54 11.10 8.32
N ALA A 251 5.48 12.41 8.25
CA ALA A 251 6.57 13.24 7.74
C ALA A 251 7.92 12.98 8.44
N ASP A 252 7.89 12.52 9.69
CA ASP A 252 9.09 12.22 10.49
C ASP A 252 9.96 11.13 9.85
N LEU A 253 9.36 10.13 9.20
CA LEU A 253 10.09 9.10 8.46
C LEU A 253 10.99 9.73 7.37
N TYR A 254 10.47 10.76 6.69
CA TYR A 254 11.18 11.48 5.63
C TYR A 254 12.13 12.56 6.17
N ARG A 255 11.89 13.07 7.41
CA ARG A 255 12.85 13.95 8.12
C ARG A 255 14.11 13.19 8.50
N VAL A 256 13.97 11.97 9.04
CA VAL A 256 15.11 11.10 9.36
C VAL A 256 15.96 10.84 8.13
N SER A 257 15.35 10.47 7.01
CA SER A 257 16.09 10.18 5.77
C SER A 257 16.68 11.41 5.08
N GLY A 258 16.23 12.62 5.41
CA GLY A 258 16.61 13.85 4.74
C GLY A 258 15.81 14.14 3.46
N HIS A 259 14.91 13.27 3.07
CA HIS A 259 14.05 13.53 1.91
C HIS A 259 13.14 14.73 2.13
N TRP A 260 12.74 14.99 3.37
CA TRP A 260 11.91 16.16 3.69
C TRP A 260 12.59 17.48 3.35
N GLN A 261 13.90 17.60 3.57
CA GLN A 261 14.67 18.81 3.28
C GLN A 261 14.94 18.97 1.78
N HIS A 262 15.22 17.87 1.08
CA HIS A 262 15.71 17.91 -0.31
C HIS A 262 14.63 17.61 -1.35
N TYR A 263 13.45 17.12 -0.95
CA TYR A 263 12.47 16.57 -1.88
C TYR A 263 11.01 16.95 -1.56
N LYS A 264 10.76 17.80 -0.54
CA LYS A 264 9.41 18.14 -0.06
C LYS A 264 8.50 18.69 -1.17
N ASP A 265 9.02 19.54 -2.03
CA ASP A 265 8.26 20.17 -3.12
C ASP A 265 7.73 19.16 -4.15
N SER A 266 8.39 18.01 -4.24
CA SER A 266 7.99 16.88 -5.09
C SER A 266 7.12 15.85 -4.36
N MET A 267 6.71 16.08 -3.11
CA MET A 267 5.89 15.17 -2.32
C MET A 267 4.44 15.66 -2.23
N PHE A 268 3.50 14.72 -2.18
CA PHE A 268 2.13 15.00 -1.77
C PHE A 268 2.06 14.96 -0.25
N VAL A 269 1.92 16.12 0.37
CA VAL A 269 1.82 16.28 1.84
C VAL A 269 0.36 16.40 2.25
N LEU A 270 -0.02 15.71 3.32
CA LEU A 270 -1.38 15.64 3.84
C LEU A 270 -1.36 15.95 5.34
N ASN A 271 -2.32 16.73 5.81
CA ASN A 271 -2.54 16.96 7.24
C ASN A 271 -3.68 16.05 7.72
N VAL A 272 -3.43 15.24 8.74
CA VAL A 272 -4.41 14.35 9.37
C VAL A 272 -4.47 14.72 10.85
N GLY A 273 -5.47 15.50 11.25
CA GLY A 273 -5.49 16.16 12.56
C GLY A 273 -4.28 17.10 12.68
N ASP A 274 -3.52 16.95 13.77
CA ASP A 274 -2.32 17.75 14.04
C ASP A 274 -1.02 17.13 13.50
N GLU A 275 -1.11 16.04 12.73
CA GLU A 275 0.04 15.31 12.20
C GLU A 275 0.22 15.52 10.69
N GLU A 276 1.48 15.73 10.26
CA GLU A 276 1.84 15.76 8.84
C GLU A 276 2.15 14.34 8.33
N PHE A 277 1.53 13.95 7.23
CA PHE A 277 1.81 12.74 6.47
C PHE A 277 2.24 13.09 5.06
N ALA A 278 2.85 12.13 4.37
CA ALA A 278 3.08 12.25 2.94
C ALA A 278 2.83 10.92 2.23
N LEU A 279 2.36 10.99 0.98
CA LEU A 279 2.41 9.86 0.07
C LEU A 279 3.87 9.59 -0.29
N ARG A 280 4.25 8.31 -0.31
CA ARG A 280 5.66 7.90 -0.47
C ARG A 280 6.20 8.22 -1.87
N PRO A 281 7.29 8.97 -1.99
CA PRO A 281 7.98 9.17 -3.28
C PRO A 281 9.05 8.10 -3.57
N MET A 282 9.39 7.25 -2.57
CA MET A 282 10.34 6.14 -2.62
C MET A 282 10.04 5.12 -1.51
N THR A 283 10.68 3.94 -1.58
CA THR A 283 10.41 2.81 -0.66
C THR A 283 11.50 2.65 0.42
N CYS A 284 12.71 3.17 0.19
CA CYS A 284 13.87 2.97 1.07
C CYS A 284 13.59 3.20 2.57
N PRO A 285 12.92 4.29 3.01
CA PRO A 285 12.69 4.53 4.43
C PRO A 285 11.95 3.39 5.14
N PHE A 286 10.97 2.80 4.46
CA PHE A 286 10.16 1.71 5.01
C PHE A 286 10.96 0.41 5.16
N GLN A 287 11.75 0.06 4.15
CA GLN A 287 12.57 -1.15 4.20
C GLN A 287 13.70 -1.02 5.23
N PHE A 288 14.20 0.18 5.48
CA PHE A 288 15.17 0.43 6.56
C PHE A 288 14.54 0.27 7.95
N VAL A 289 13.29 0.67 8.14
CA VAL A 289 12.54 0.38 9.37
C VAL A 289 12.38 -1.15 9.55
N ILE A 290 12.04 -1.88 8.49
CA ILE A 290 11.97 -3.36 8.53
C ILE A 290 13.33 -3.97 8.86
N TYR A 291 14.43 -3.50 8.25
CA TYR A 291 15.77 -3.97 8.57
C TYR A 291 16.10 -3.76 10.05
N LYS A 292 15.84 -2.55 10.56
CA LYS A 292 16.15 -2.15 11.95
C LYS A 292 15.26 -2.79 13.01
N SER A 293 14.13 -3.40 12.62
CA SER A 293 13.17 -3.97 13.56
C SER A 293 13.72 -5.12 14.43
N LYS A 294 14.88 -5.67 14.08
CA LYS A 294 15.58 -6.71 14.85
C LYS A 294 17.09 -6.62 14.65
N PRO A 295 17.89 -7.10 15.62
CA PRO A 295 19.33 -7.21 15.47
C PRO A 295 19.71 -8.05 14.24
N ARG A 296 20.81 -7.69 13.57
CA ARG A 296 21.32 -8.40 12.38
C ARG A 296 22.73 -8.91 12.61
N SER A 297 23.03 -10.05 12.01
CA SER A 297 24.37 -10.62 11.97
C SER A 297 24.92 -10.56 10.55
N TYR A 298 26.25 -10.48 10.43
CA TYR A 298 26.94 -10.56 9.14
C TYR A 298 26.59 -11.84 8.34
N LYS A 299 26.20 -12.93 9.05
CA LYS A 299 25.77 -14.19 8.43
C LYS A 299 24.44 -14.08 7.69
N GLU A 300 23.62 -13.10 8.03
CA GLU A 300 22.35 -12.82 7.34
C GLU A 300 22.55 -11.97 6.09
N LEU A 301 23.70 -11.29 5.95
CA LEU A 301 24.01 -10.43 4.82
C LEU A 301 24.63 -11.20 3.66
N PRO A 302 24.28 -10.87 2.40
CA PRO A 302 23.43 -9.76 1.99
C PRO A 302 21.94 -10.05 2.14
N ILE A 303 21.16 -9.03 2.55
CA ILE A 303 19.70 -9.07 2.51
C ILE A 303 19.25 -8.23 1.31
N ARG A 304 18.41 -8.81 0.43
CA ARG A 304 17.91 -8.14 -0.79
C ARG A 304 16.41 -7.93 -0.66
N TYR A 305 15.99 -6.78 -0.12
CA TYR A 305 14.57 -6.39 -0.11
C TYR A 305 14.14 -5.90 -1.47
N ALA A 306 12.96 -6.29 -1.94
CA ALA A 306 12.32 -5.79 -3.15
C ALA A 306 10.85 -5.49 -2.91
N GLU A 307 10.29 -4.59 -3.70
CA GLU A 307 8.87 -4.25 -3.68
C GLU A 307 8.43 -3.72 -5.04
N MET A 308 7.31 -4.22 -5.56
CA MET A 308 6.59 -3.52 -6.63
C MET A 308 5.80 -2.41 -5.98
N ALA A 309 6.40 -1.24 -5.90
CA ALA A 309 5.96 -0.15 -5.05
C ALA A 309 5.21 0.94 -5.83
N ASP A 310 3.97 1.22 -5.45
CA ASP A 310 3.27 2.42 -5.90
C ASP A 310 3.87 3.65 -5.22
N LEU A 311 4.37 4.57 -6.01
CA LEU A 311 5.04 5.80 -5.61
C LEU A 311 4.32 7.03 -6.18
N PHE A 312 4.47 8.16 -5.48
CA PHE A 312 3.76 9.38 -5.80
C PHE A 312 4.73 10.56 -5.85
N ARG A 313 4.73 11.30 -6.94
CA ARG A 313 5.54 12.52 -7.10
C ARG A 313 4.68 13.65 -7.63
N ASN A 314 4.73 14.80 -6.97
CA ASN A 314 4.01 16.00 -7.37
C ASN A 314 4.70 16.68 -8.56
N GLU A 315 4.71 15.97 -9.70
CA GLU A 315 5.27 16.48 -10.95
C GLU A 315 4.47 17.69 -11.45
N GLN A 316 5.18 18.68 -11.96
CA GLN A 316 4.54 19.88 -12.54
C GLN A 316 3.73 19.53 -13.79
N SER A 317 2.61 20.23 -14.01
CA SER A 317 1.69 19.91 -15.11
C SER A 317 2.34 19.94 -16.49
N GLY A 318 3.34 20.81 -16.72
CA GLY A 318 4.09 20.92 -17.97
C GLY A 318 5.08 19.79 -18.23
N GLU A 319 5.42 18.99 -17.21
CA GLU A 319 6.34 17.88 -17.32
C GLU A 319 5.66 16.54 -17.59
N LEU A 320 4.33 16.46 -17.40
CA LEU A 320 3.55 15.25 -17.57
C LEU A 320 3.49 14.84 -19.05
N ARG A 321 3.78 13.55 -19.34
CA ARG A 321 3.87 13.05 -20.70
C ARG A 321 3.40 11.60 -20.81
N GLY A 322 2.12 11.39 -21.16
CA GLY A 322 1.54 10.04 -21.29
C GLY A 322 1.86 9.14 -20.11
N LEU A 323 2.38 7.93 -20.37
CA LEU A 323 2.90 7.03 -19.34
C LEU A 323 4.39 7.28 -19.01
N THR A 324 5.08 8.11 -19.77
CA THR A 324 6.53 8.35 -19.59
C THR A 324 6.83 9.13 -18.31
N ARG A 325 5.97 10.13 -17.97
CA ARG A 325 6.10 10.91 -16.75
C ARG A 325 4.74 11.17 -16.13
N VAL A 326 4.50 10.58 -14.99
CA VAL A 326 3.21 10.51 -14.29
C VAL A 326 3.37 10.88 -12.82
N ARG A 327 2.27 11.18 -12.13
CA ARG A 327 2.28 11.52 -10.69
C ARG A 327 2.17 10.30 -9.78
N GLN A 328 1.51 9.25 -10.24
CA GLN A 328 1.49 7.93 -9.61
C GLN A 328 2.10 6.91 -10.55
N PHE A 329 3.04 6.12 -10.07
CA PHE A 329 3.71 5.08 -10.85
C PHE A 329 4.15 3.92 -9.97
N THR A 330 4.34 2.76 -10.58
CA THR A 330 4.86 1.57 -9.91
C THR A 330 6.34 1.39 -10.26
N LEU A 331 7.18 1.34 -9.24
CA LEU A 331 8.60 1.10 -9.38
C LEU A 331 8.97 -0.28 -8.85
N SER A 332 9.78 -1.04 -9.58
CA SER A 332 10.43 -2.24 -9.03
C SER A 332 11.60 -1.79 -8.15
N ASP A 333 11.29 -1.37 -6.94
CA ASP A 333 12.26 -0.76 -6.04
C ASP A 333 12.88 -1.81 -5.11
N ALA A 334 14.21 -1.79 -4.98
CA ALA A 334 14.89 -2.74 -4.11
C ALA A 334 16.16 -2.18 -3.49
N HIS A 335 16.47 -2.72 -2.30
CA HIS A 335 17.60 -2.32 -1.48
C HIS A 335 18.38 -3.56 -1.06
N VAL A 336 19.63 -3.63 -1.53
CA VAL A 336 20.56 -4.68 -1.12
C VAL A 336 21.39 -4.17 0.04
N VAL A 337 21.15 -4.70 1.22
CA VAL A 337 21.93 -4.41 2.43
C VAL A 337 23.04 -5.44 2.54
N CYS A 338 24.28 -5.02 2.50
CA CYS A 338 25.46 -5.91 2.45
C CYS A 338 26.60 -5.38 3.30
N THR A 339 27.60 -6.22 3.56
CA THR A 339 28.86 -5.78 4.17
C THR A 339 29.71 -5.03 3.13
N PRO A 340 30.66 -4.18 3.55
CA PRO A 340 31.58 -3.52 2.63
C PRO A 340 32.33 -4.49 1.70
N ASN A 341 32.67 -5.67 2.18
CA ASN A 341 33.38 -6.70 1.38
C ASN A 341 32.48 -7.36 0.33
N GLN A 342 31.16 -7.34 0.49
CA GLN A 342 30.19 -7.91 -0.44
C GLN A 342 29.76 -6.89 -1.52
N LEU A 343 30.08 -5.58 -1.36
CA LEU A 343 29.55 -4.50 -2.19
C LEU A 343 29.81 -4.70 -3.68
N GLU A 344 31.04 -5.03 -4.06
CA GLU A 344 31.43 -5.19 -5.48
C GLU A 344 30.70 -6.38 -6.12
N GLU A 345 30.65 -7.52 -5.42
CA GLU A 345 29.95 -8.72 -5.90
C GLU A 345 28.46 -8.48 -6.05
N GLU A 346 27.83 -7.86 -5.05
CA GLU A 346 26.38 -7.59 -5.09
C GLU A 346 26.03 -6.54 -6.15
N PHE A 347 26.87 -5.52 -6.32
CA PHE A 347 26.68 -4.55 -7.40
C PHE A 347 26.79 -5.22 -8.78
N GLY A 348 27.73 -6.13 -8.96
CA GLY A 348 27.85 -6.94 -10.18
C GLY A 348 26.60 -7.76 -10.47
N LYS A 349 26.07 -8.47 -9.46
CA LYS A 349 24.81 -9.24 -9.58
C LYS A 349 23.61 -8.36 -9.96
N VAL A 350 23.53 -7.15 -9.40
CA VAL A 350 22.49 -6.17 -9.76
C VAL A 350 22.61 -5.78 -11.22
N VAL A 351 23.81 -5.42 -11.69
CA VAL A 351 24.03 -5.03 -13.09
C VAL A 351 23.72 -6.18 -14.06
N ASP A 352 24.13 -7.40 -13.74
CA ASP A 352 23.85 -8.56 -14.58
C ASP A 352 22.35 -8.90 -14.62
N PHE A 353 21.65 -8.72 -13.51
CA PHE A 353 20.20 -8.86 -13.49
C PHE A 353 19.51 -7.83 -14.39
N ILE A 354 19.90 -6.57 -14.31
CA ILE A 354 19.34 -5.51 -15.15
C ILE A 354 19.65 -5.79 -16.64
N LYS A 355 20.88 -6.22 -16.98
CA LYS A 355 21.21 -6.64 -18.35
C LYS A 355 20.30 -7.75 -18.87
N TYR A 356 20.00 -8.73 -18.02
CA TYR A 356 19.07 -9.80 -18.37
C TYR A 356 17.66 -9.26 -18.68
N ILE A 357 17.12 -8.37 -17.83
CA ILE A 357 15.81 -7.73 -18.05
C ILE A 357 15.82 -6.93 -19.35
N MET A 358 16.81 -6.08 -19.56
CA MET A 358 16.92 -5.26 -20.78
C MET A 358 16.99 -6.12 -22.05
N LYS A 359 17.77 -7.20 -22.00
CA LYS A 359 17.84 -8.17 -23.12
C LYS A 359 16.50 -8.85 -23.38
N THR A 360 15.79 -9.29 -22.35
CA THR A 360 14.48 -9.96 -22.47
C THR A 360 13.42 -9.03 -23.06
N LEU A 361 13.43 -7.75 -22.66
CA LEU A 361 12.55 -6.71 -23.19
C LEU A 361 13.05 -6.12 -24.51
N ASN A 362 14.21 -6.56 -25.00
CA ASN A 362 14.88 -6.02 -26.18
C ASN A 362 15.07 -4.51 -26.09
N ILE A 363 15.50 -3.99 -24.93
CA ILE A 363 15.76 -2.55 -24.70
C ILE A 363 17.25 -2.29 -24.79
N GLU A 364 17.65 -1.39 -25.69
CA GLU A 364 19.02 -0.95 -25.84
C GLU A 364 19.32 0.17 -24.86
N VAL A 365 20.39 0.00 -24.05
CA VAL A 365 20.80 0.95 -23.04
C VAL A 365 22.31 1.15 -23.07
N TRP A 366 22.76 2.32 -22.64
CA TRP A 366 24.17 2.57 -22.32
C TRP A 366 24.27 3.12 -20.90
N TYR A 367 25.48 3.13 -20.35
CA TYR A 367 25.70 3.47 -18.95
C TYR A 367 26.29 4.86 -18.81
N ARG A 368 25.79 5.61 -17.80
CA ARG A 368 26.31 6.90 -17.38
C ARG A 368 26.62 6.86 -15.89
N PHE A 369 27.89 7.11 -15.55
CA PHE A 369 28.29 7.31 -14.18
C PHE A 369 28.01 8.74 -13.77
N SER A 370 27.00 8.93 -12.95
CA SER A 370 26.51 10.22 -12.47
C SER A 370 27.13 10.57 -11.14
N LYS A 371 27.91 11.65 -11.15
CA LYS A 371 28.76 12.12 -10.05
C LYS A 371 28.17 13.33 -9.36
N TRP A 372 28.62 13.57 -8.14
CA TRP A 372 28.38 14.78 -7.37
C TRP A 372 29.06 15.99 -8.02
N ASP A 373 28.44 17.16 -7.91
CA ASP A 373 29.08 18.44 -8.27
C ASP A 373 29.71 19.06 -7.02
N PRO A 374 31.07 19.20 -6.97
CA PRO A 374 31.74 19.82 -5.84
C PRO A 374 31.44 21.32 -5.67
N LYS A 375 30.86 21.97 -6.69
CA LYS A 375 30.49 23.39 -6.64
C LYS A 375 29.12 23.63 -6.03
N ASP A 376 28.33 22.58 -5.86
CA ASP A 376 27.03 22.67 -5.19
C ASP A 376 27.23 22.89 -3.68
N LYS A 377 26.88 24.08 -3.20
CA LYS A 377 27.07 24.50 -1.80
C LYS A 377 25.94 23.99 -0.87
N GLY A 378 25.55 22.72 -1.00
CA GLY A 378 24.68 22.06 -0.02
C GLY A 378 23.17 22.17 -0.24
N ASN A 379 22.76 22.65 -1.41
CA ASN A 379 21.31 22.74 -1.71
C ASN A 379 20.72 21.43 -2.23
N LYS A 380 21.48 20.64 -2.98
CA LYS A 380 21.03 19.36 -3.58
C LYS A 380 21.60 18.14 -2.86
N TYR A 381 22.83 18.22 -2.36
CA TYR A 381 23.59 17.08 -1.86
C TYR A 381 23.87 17.16 -0.37
N ILE A 382 24.10 16.00 0.26
CA ILE A 382 24.60 15.93 1.64
C ILE A 382 26.00 16.53 1.68
N ASP A 383 26.23 17.46 2.61
CA ASP A 383 27.53 18.10 2.81
C ASP A 383 28.51 17.17 3.52
N ASN A 384 29.19 16.33 2.75
CA ASN A 384 30.26 15.43 3.20
C ASN A 384 31.24 15.13 2.04
N PRO A 385 32.13 16.09 1.67
CA PRO A 385 33.05 15.93 0.54
C PRO A 385 33.92 14.68 0.64
N ALA A 386 34.35 14.29 1.83
CA ALA A 386 35.20 13.11 2.02
C ALA A 386 34.45 11.82 1.69
N ALA A 387 33.19 11.67 2.14
CA ALA A 387 32.35 10.52 1.83
C ALA A 387 32.02 10.47 0.31
N TRP A 388 31.78 11.62 -0.32
CA TRP A 388 31.58 11.71 -1.77
C TRP A 388 32.81 11.23 -2.55
N ALA A 389 34.01 11.73 -2.21
CA ALA A 389 35.25 11.29 -2.86
C ALA A 389 35.49 9.79 -2.70
N ALA A 390 35.25 9.25 -1.49
CA ALA A 390 35.41 7.82 -1.20
C ALA A 390 34.40 6.94 -1.96
N SER A 391 33.13 7.32 -1.96
CA SER A 391 32.06 6.56 -2.62
C SER A 391 32.19 6.59 -4.15
N GLN A 392 32.51 7.74 -4.74
CA GLN A 392 32.76 7.85 -6.18
C GLN A 392 34.00 7.04 -6.62
N LYS A 393 35.07 7.09 -5.83
CA LYS A 393 36.26 6.26 -6.08
C LYS A 393 35.95 4.76 -6.01
N SER A 394 35.17 4.35 -5.02
CA SER A 394 34.71 2.97 -4.88
C SER A 394 33.85 2.54 -6.06
N MET A 395 32.86 3.34 -6.43
CA MET A 395 31.98 3.03 -7.57
C MET A 395 32.78 2.96 -8.89
N LYS A 396 33.67 3.91 -9.14
CA LYS A 396 34.53 3.86 -10.31
C LYS A 396 35.34 2.57 -10.38
N LYS A 397 35.99 2.19 -9.26
CA LYS A 397 36.76 0.92 -9.17
C LYS A 397 35.87 -0.29 -9.50
N ILE A 398 34.62 -0.34 -8.96
CA ILE A 398 33.67 -1.40 -9.24
C ILE A 398 33.33 -1.46 -10.74
N LEU A 399 33.01 -0.31 -11.35
CA LEU A 399 32.67 -0.23 -12.77
C LEU A 399 33.84 -0.68 -13.67
N ASP A 400 35.05 -0.25 -13.34
CA ASP A 400 36.27 -0.62 -14.08
C ASP A 400 36.57 -2.13 -13.94
N ASN A 401 36.46 -2.70 -12.73
CA ASN A 401 36.61 -4.15 -12.47
C ASN A 401 35.57 -4.99 -13.22
N LEU A 402 34.33 -4.55 -13.29
CA LEU A 402 33.25 -5.18 -14.03
C LEU A 402 33.33 -4.91 -15.55
N LYS A 403 34.31 -4.16 -16.01
CA LYS A 403 34.53 -3.78 -17.43
C LYS A 403 33.30 -3.14 -18.08
N ILE A 404 32.57 -2.35 -17.30
CA ILE A 404 31.38 -1.62 -17.78
C ILE A 404 31.86 -0.38 -18.52
N LYS A 405 31.48 -0.24 -19.80
CA LYS A 405 31.71 0.99 -20.56
C LYS A 405 30.69 2.04 -20.17
N TYR A 406 31.11 3.21 -19.72
CA TYR A 406 30.24 4.29 -19.29
C TYR A 406 30.74 5.67 -19.74
N THR A 407 29.84 6.64 -19.79
CA THR A 407 30.15 8.06 -19.83
C THR A 407 30.06 8.65 -18.43
N GLU A 408 30.70 9.77 -18.16
CA GLU A 408 30.62 10.45 -16.87
C GLU A 408 29.80 11.73 -16.98
N ALA A 409 29.00 12.05 -15.95
CA ALA A 409 28.29 13.31 -15.84
C ALA A 409 28.38 13.86 -14.40
N GLU A 410 28.73 15.14 -14.26
CA GLU A 410 28.75 15.84 -12.97
C GLU A 410 27.37 16.47 -12.67
N GLY A 411 27.02 16.61 -11.39
CA GLY A 411 25.77 17.23 -10.97
C GLY A 411 24.54 16.33 -11.06
N GLU A 412 24.68 15.07 -11.49
CA GLU A 412 23.58 14.14 -11.74
C GLU A 412 23.40 13.05 -10.66
N ALA A 413 24.27 13.01 -9.63
CA ALA A 413 24.18 12.05 -8.53
C ALA A 413 22.87 12.19 -7.73
N ALA A 414 22.50 11.15 -6.96
CA ALA A 414 21.50 11.25 -5.91
C ALA A 414 22.05 12.08 -4.74
N PHE A 415 21.19 12.63 -3.88
CA PHE A 415 21.67 13.47 -2.76
C PHE A 415 22.47 12.68 -1.70
N TYR A 416 22.35 11.35 -1.70
CA TYR A 416 22.95 10.42 -0.74
C TYR A 416 24.07 9.53 -1.32
N GLY A 417 24.37 9.64 -2.61
CA GLY A 417 25.45 8.84 -3.22
C GLY A 417 25.51 8.90 -4.74
N PRO A 418 26.62 8.40 -5.31
CA PRO A 418 26.81 8.30 -6.76
C PRO A 418 25.89 7.24 -7.35
N LYS A 419 25.60 7.37 -8.65
CA LYS A 419 24.73 6.44 -9.35
C LYS A 419 25.24 6.03 -10.73
N LEU A 420 24.92 4.80 -11.12
CA LEU A 420 25.02 4.30 -12.47
C LEU A 420 23.63 4.39 -13.10
N ASP A 421 23.47 5.29 -14.07
CA ASP A 421 22.24 5.47 -14.82
C ASP A 421 22.29 4.64 -16.11
N LEU A 422 21.22 3.90 -16.38
CA LEU A 422 21.00 3.25 -17.65
C LEU A 422 20.17 4.19 -18.53
N GLN A 423 20.84 4.74 -19.53
CA GLN A 423 20.27 5.68 -20.48
C GLN A 423 19.67 4.93 -21.67
N TYR A 424 18.61 5.45 -22.23
CA TYR A 424 18.01 4.98 -23.48
C TYR A 424 17.65 6.17 -24.38
N LYS A 425 17.44 5.92 -25.67
CA LYS A 425 16.81 6.88 -26.58
C LYS A 425 15.38 6.46 -26.84
N ASP A 426 14.47 7.40 -26.69
CA ASP A 426 13.11 7.20 -27.16
C ASP A 426 13.07 7.18 -28.71
N VAL A 427 11.90 6.85 -29.27
CA VAL A 427 11.72 6.75 -30.72
C VAL A 427 11.92 8.11 -31.44
N TYR A 428 11.91 9.20 -30.70
CA TYR A 428 12.12 10.56 -31.21
C TYR A 428 13.59 10.99 -31.13
N GLY A 429 14.47 10.11 -30.60
CA GLY A 429 15.89 10.37 -30.43
C GLY A 429 16.25 11.12 -29.15
N LYS A 430 15.29 11.39 -28.25
CA LYS A 430 15.55 12.03 -26.97
C LYS A 430 16.14 11.01 -25.99
N GLU A 431 17.19 11.43 -25.29
CA GLU A 431 17.81 10.65 -24.22
C GLU A 431 17.06 10.82 -22.89
N ASP A 432 16.87 9.72 -22.18
CA ASP A 432 16.28 9.71 -20.84
C ASP A 432 16.86 8.55 -20.02
N THR A 433 16.67 8.58 -18.71
CA THR A 433 17.11 7.53 -17.78
C THR A 433 15.95 6.55 -17.54
N LEU A 434 16.18 5.27 -17.82
CA LEU A 434 15.21 4.21 -17.57
C LEU A 434 15.36 3.63 -16.17
N ILE A 435 16.59 3.32 -15.76
CA ILE A 435 16.94 2.62 -14.52
C ILE A 435 18.14 3.31 -13.86
N THR A 436 18.21 3.25 -12.54
CA THR A 436 19.36 3.69 -11.76
C THR A 436 19.81 2.61 -10.78
N VAL A 437 21.13 2.52 -10.55
CA VAL A 437 21.76 1.75 -9.47
C VAL A 437 22.62 2.71 -8.66
N GLN A 438 22.41 2.76 -7.35
CA GLN A 438 23.05 3.78 -6.49
C GLN A 438 23.74 3.11 -5.32
N ILE A 439 24.92 3.62 -4.97
CA ILE A 439 25.62 3.24 -3.72
C ILE A 439 25.35 4.34 -2.70
N ASP A 440 24.72 3.96 -1.61
CA ASP A 440 24.32 4.87 -0.53
C ASP A 440 25.33 4.81 0.61
N PHE A 441 25.93 5.95 0.93
CA PHE A 441 26.83 6.11 2.06
C PHE A 441 26.17 6.86 3.25
N ALA A 442 24.97 7.40 3.08
CA ALA A 442 24.40 8.36 4.00
C ALA A 442 23.21 7.83 4.79
N LEU A 443 22.26 7.15 4.14
CA LEU A 443 21.05 6.69 4.80
C LEU A 443 21.32 5.59 5.85
N PRO A 444 22.27 4.65 5.66
CA PRO A 444 22.64 3.71 6.73
C PRO A 444 23.03 4.39 8.03
N GLU A 445 23.76 5.51 7.96
CA GLU A 445 24.10 6.33 9.14
C GLU A 445 22.87 7.01 9.72
N ARG A 446 22.06 7.68 8.90
CA ARG A 446 20.88 8.44 9.35
C ARG A 446 19.83 7.56 10.03
N TYR A 447 19.64 6.33 9.54
CA TYR A 447 18.76 5.34 10.15
C TYR A 447 19.42 4.51 11.24
N ASP A 448 20.73 4.75 11.50
CA ASP A 448 21.53 3.95 12.42
C ASP A 448 21.35 2.44 12.14
N LEU A 449 21.50 2.03 10.87
CA LEU A 449 21.46 0.64 10.49
C LEU A 449 22.76 -0.03 10.94
N THR A 450 22.65 -1.19 11.57
CA THR A 450 23.82 -1.92 12.10
C THR A 450 23.70 -3.43 11.89
N TYR A 451 24.83 -4.10 11.87
CA TYR A 451 24.94 -5.55 11.99
C TYR A 451 26.11 -5.90 12.91
N LEU A 452 26.06 -7.09 13.52
CA LEU A 452 27.18 -7.65 14.27
C LEU A 452 28.14 -8.35 13.30
N ASP A 453 29.42 -7.98 13.34
CA ASP A 453 30.48 -8.64 12.58
C ASP A 453 30.91 -9.98 13.23
N GLU A 454 31.90 -10.65 12.67
CA GLU A 454 32.45 -11.91 13.18
C GLU A 454 33.08 -11.80 14.58
N ASN A 455 33.44 -10.59 15.00
CA ASN A 455 34.00 -10.27 16.31
C ASN A 455 32.96 -9.72 17.30
N ASN A 456 31.66 -9.85 16.99
CA ASN A 456 30.55 -9.28 17.75
C ASN A 456 30.61 -7.75 17.93
N LYS A 457 31.22 -7.04 16.99
CA LYS A 457 31.23 -5.58 16.96
C LYS A 457 30.15 -5.06 16.02
N LEU A 458 29.47 -3.99 16.44
CA LEU A 458 28.51 -3.30 15.60
C LEU A 458 29.22 -2.60 14.45
N GLN A 459 28.77 -2.86 13.24
CA GLN A 459 29.27 -2.28 11.99
C GLN A 459 28.11 -1.67 11.20
N LYS A 460 28.42 -0.69 10.35
CA LYS A 460 27.46 -0.11 9.41
C LYS A 460 27.45 -0.90 8.11
N PRO A 461 26.28 -1.30 7.60
CA PRO A 461 26.18 -1.94 6.29
C PRO A 461 26.33 -0.90 5.16
N MET A 462 26.64 -1.41 3.96
CA MET A 462 26.46 -0.68 2.70
C MET A 462 25.06 -0.97 2.15
N VAL A 463 24.51 -0.01 1.40
CA VAL A 463 23.23 -0.20 0.73
C VAL A 463 23.36 0.11 -0.77
N ILE A 464 22.85 -0.80 -1.60
CA ILE A 464 22.67 -0.58 -3.02
C ILE A 464 21.18 -0.37 -3.28
N HIS A 465 20.80 0.80 -3.76
CA HIS A 465 19.46 1.06 -4.28
C HIS A 465 19.41 0.70 -5.76
N ARG A 466 18.40 0.01 -6.19
CA ARG A 466 18.22 -0.30 -7.59
C ARG A 466 16.75 -0.44 -7.98
N SER A 467 16.46 -0.20 -9.25
CA SER A 467 15.30 -0.74 -9.93
C SER A 467 15.73 -1.77 -10.96
N SER A 468 15.00 -2.84 -11.16
CA SER A 468 15.34 -3.89 -12.14
C SER A 468 14.74 -3.63 -13.51
N ILE A 469 13.48 -3.22 -13.56
CA ILE A 469 12.73 -2.93 -14.79
C ILE A 469 12.42 -1.43 -14.93
N GLY A 470 12.70 -0.64 -13.91
CA GLY A 470 12.34 0.77 -13.84
C GLY A 470 10.89 1.00 -13.40
N CYS A 471 10.35 2.14 -13.77
CA CYS A 471 8.95 2.48 -13.63
C CYS A 471 8.14 1.72 -14.67
N ILE A 472 7.16 0.93 -14.23
CA ILE A 472 6.33 0.07 -15.10
C ILE A 472 5.65 0.90 -16.18
N GLU A 473 5.07 2.04 -15.84
CA GLU A 473 4.39 2.94 -16.77
C GLU A 473 5.35 3.43 -17.86
N ARG A 474 6.55 3.87 -17.49
CA ARG A 474 7.58 4.32 -18.44
C ARG A 474 8.06 3.18 -19.33
N THR A 475 8.24 2.00 -18.78
CA THR A 475 8.64 0.81 -19.55
C THR A 475 7.57 0.42 -20.54
N ILE A 476 6.27 0.45 -20.15
CA ILE A 476 5.16 0.24 -21.07
C ILE A 476 5.18 1.29 -22.19
N ALA A 477 5.31 2.59 -21.83
CA ALA A 477 5.38 3.66 -22.83
C ALA A 477 6.47 3.40 -23.88
N TYR A 478 7.67 3.07 -23.41
CA TYR A 478 8.80 2.76 -24.28
C TYR A 478 8.53 1.56 -25.19
N LEU A 479 8.00 0.46 -24.64
CA LEU A 479 7.68 -0.74 -25.41
C LEU A 479 6.60 -0.48 -26.46
N LEU A 480 5.58 0.30 -26.14
CA LEU A 480 4.53 0.69 -27.08
C LEU A 480 5.10 1.51 -28.22
N GLU A 481 5.89 2.53 -27.93
CA GLU A 481 6.49 3.41 -28.94
C GLU A 481 7.52 2.67 -29.81
N LYS A 482 8.44 1.91 -29.19
CA LYS A 482 9.45 1.15 -29.91
C LYS A 482 8.85 0.13 -30.87
N ASN A 483 7.84 -0.60 -30.42
CA ASN A 483 7.21 -1.67 -31.20
C ASN A 483 5.98 -1.20 -31.98
N GLN A 484 5.63 0.09 -31.91
CA GLN A 484 4.41 0.66 -32.51
C GLN A 484 3.16 -0.17 -32.21
N GLY A 485 3.00 -0.56 -30.92
CA GLY A 485 1.90 -1.36 -30.43
C GLY A 485 2.00 -2.88 -30.67
N ARG A 486 3.00 -3.36 -31.37
CA ARG A 486 3.22 -4.80 -31.61
C ARG A 486 4.05 -5.40 -30.48
N LEU A 487 3.38 -5.80 -29.42
CA LEU A 487 4.04 -6.38 -28.25
C LEU A 487 4.39 -7.87 -28.47
N PRO A 488 5.43 -8.40 -27.79
CA PRO A 488 5.67 -9.84 -27.74
C PRO A 488 4.44 -10.59 -27.23
N THR A 489 4.23 -11.80 -27.71
CA THR A 489 3.03 -12.61 -27.40
C THR A 489 2.80 -12.75 -25.88
N TRP A 490 3.87 -12.92 -25.09
CA TRP A 490 3.73 -13.06 -23.63
C TRP A 490 3.23 -11.77 -22.93
N LEU A 491 3.45 -10.59 -23.52
CA LEU A 491 2.91 -9.31 -23.04
C LEU A 491 1.58 -8.92 -23.68
N SER A 492 1.20 -9.56 -24.79
CA SER A 492 -0.01 -9.20 -25.51
C SER A 492 -1.27 -9.47 -24.67
N PRO A 493 -2.21 -8.50 -24.56
CA PRO A 493 -3.49 -8.71 -23.87
C PRO A 493 -4.27 -9.89 -24.45
N VAL A 494 -4.18 -10.09 -25.77
CA VAL A 494 -4.72 -11.22 -26.51
C VAL A 494 -3.55 -11.94 -27.17
N GLN A 495 -3.34 -13.22 -26.84
CA GLN A 495 -2.26 -14.04 -27.38
C GLN A 495 -2.70 -14.78 -28.64
N VAL A 496 -3.97 -15.21 -28.66
CA VAL A 496 -4.58 -15.94 -29.77
C VAL A 496 -5.98 -15.37 -30.02
N LYS A 497 -6.30 -15.09 -31.27
CA LYS A 497 -7.66 -14.78 -31.70
C LYS A 497 -8.17 -15.95 -32.57
N VAL A 498 -9.22 -16.63 -32.11
CA VAL A 498 -9.91 -17.68 -32.84
C VAL A 498 -11.04 -17.05 -33.66
N MET A 499 -11.04 -17.21 -34.94
CA MET A 499 -12.05 -16.63 -35.84
C MET A 499 -12.79 -17.75 -36.59
N SER A 500 -14.11 -17.70 -36.55
CA SER A 500 -14.96 -18.60 -37.36
C SER A 500 -15.04 -18.10 -38.81
N PHE A 501 -14.62 -18.89 -39.75
CA PHE A 501 -14.68 -18.52 -41.17
C PHE A 501 -16.09 -18.61 -41.74
N THR A 502 -16.90 -19.55 -41.27
CA THR A 502 -18.31 -19.74 -41.65
C THR A 502 -19.12 -20.21 -40.45
N ASP A 503 -20.44 -20.07 -40.49
CA ASP A 503 -21.35 -20.51 -39.42
C ASP A 503 -21.17 -22.02 -39.08
N LYS A 504 -20.78 -22.84 -40.10
CA LYS A 504 -20.50 -24.28 -39.93
C LYS A 504 -19.31 -24.55 -38.98
N ASN A 505 -18.41 -23.59 -38.84
CA ASN A 505 -17.20 -23.71 -38.03
C ASN A 505 -17.36 -23.15 -36.61
N ILE A 506 -18.47 -22.49 -36.27
CA ILE A 506 -18.68 -21.85 -34.97
C ILE A 506 -18.41 -22.82 -33.81
N LYS A 507 -19.08 -24.00 -33.82
CA LYS A 507 -18.90 -25.00 -32.75
C LYS A 507 -17.47 -25.48 -32.58
N ALA A 508 -16.73 -25.63 -33.69
CA ALA A 508 -15.32 -26.02 -33.64
C ALA A 508 -14.44 -24.89 -33.09
N SER A 509 -14.74 -23.64 -33.47
CA SER A 509 -14.06 -22.45 -32.94
C SER A 509 -14.31 -22.24 -31.45
N GLU A 510 -15.55 -22.43 -30.99
CA GLU A 510 -15.92 -22.39 -29.59
C GLU A 510 -15.17 -23.45 -28.76
N LYS A 511 -15.12 -24.69 -29.27
CA LYS A 511 -14.36 -25.76 -28.61
C LYS A 511 -12.88 -25.42 -28.50
N LEU A 512 -12.25 -24.97 -29.58
CA LEU A 512 -10.84 -24.57 -29.59
C LEU A 512 -10.60 -23.38 -28.63
N PHE A 513 -11.52 -22.42 -28.58
CA PHE A 513 -11.45 -21.29 -27.65
C PHE A 513 -11.42 -21.76 -26.20
N GLU A 514 -12.32 -22.66 -25.77
CA GLU A 514 -12.35 -23.20 -24.43
C GLU A 514 -11.10 -24.01 -24.10
N GLU A 515 -10.61 -24.86 -25.02
CA GLU A 515 -9.36 -25.63 -24.86
C GLU A 515 -8.15 -24.68 -24.62
N LEU A 516 -8.02 -23.62 -25.40
CA LEU A 516 -6.93 -22.65 -25.24
C LEU A 516 -7.05 -21.88 -23.94
N LYS A 517 -8.26 -21.54 -23.52
CA LYS A 517 -8.54 -20.85 -22.27
C LYS A 517 -8.22 -21.71 -21.04
N GLU A 518 -8.54 -23.02 -21.09
CA GLU A 518 -8.17 -23.97 -20.01
C GLU A 518 -6.64 -24.11 -19.86
N LEU A 519 -5.89 -23.98 -20.97
CA LEU A 519 -4.42 -23.92 -20.95
C LEU A 519 -3.85 -22.60 -20.41
N GLY A 520 -4.71 -21.66 -19.98
CA GLY A 520 -4.30 -20.36 -19.45
C GLY A 520 -3.85 -19.35 -20.52
N ILE A 521 -4.15 -19.61 -21.80
CA ILE A 521 -3.86 -18.70 -22.91
C ILE A 521 -4.91 -17.59 -22.94
N ARG A 522 -4.49 -16.35 -23.09
CA ARG A 522 -5.38 -15.20 -23.29
C ARG A 522 -5.91 -15.22 -24.72
N VAL A 523 -7.11 -15.75 -24.87
CA VAL A 523 -7.74 -15.99 -26.19
C VAL A 523 -9.00 -15.14 -26.35
N GLU A 524 -9.24 -14.64 -27.54
CA GLU A 524 -10.51 -14.03 -27.97
C GLU A 524 -11.17 -14.91 -29.03
N LEU A 525 -12.50 -14.99 -28.97
CA LEU A 525 -13.32 -15.67 -29.97
C LEU A 525 -14.07 -14.64 -30.80
N ASP A 526 -13.97 -14.74 -32.11
CA ASP A 526 -14.73 -13.92 -33.05
C ASP A 526 -15.56 -14.85 -33.96
N ILE A 527 -16.86 -14.85 -33.73
CA ILE A 527 -17.85 -15.62 -34.49
C ILE A 527 -18.69 -14.73 -35.43
N ASN A 528 -18.35 -13.44 -35.53
CA ASN A 528 -19.08 -12.53 -36.40
C ASN A 528 -18.78 -12.80 -37.86
N SER A 529 -19.81 -12.96 -38.67
CA SER A 529 -19.69 -13.03 -40.13
C SER A 529 -19.40 -11.64 -40.68
N ALA A 530 -18.14 -11.33 -40.89
CA ALA A 530 -17.69 -10.13 -41.59
C ALA A 530 -16.71 -10.52 -42.69
N PRO A 531 -16.64 -9.79 -43.80
CA PRO A 531 -15.56 -10.00 -44.78
C PRO A 531 -14.21 -9.81 -44.10
N VAL A 532 -13.27 -10.69 -44.39
CA VAL A 532 -11.90 -10.65 -43.88
C VAL A 532 -11.18 -9.39 -44.34
#